data_c0310f1b7bb0f74ad56875ec805d087c
#
_entry.id   c0310f1b7bb0f74ad56875ec805d087c
#
_cell.length_a   1.000
_cell.length_b   1.000
_cell.length_c   1.000
_cell.angle_alpha   90.00
_cell.angle_beta   90.00
_cell.angle_gamma   90.00
#
_symmetry.space_group_name_H-M   'P 1'
#
loop_
_entity.id
_entity.type
_entity.pdbx_description
1 polymer ?
#
loop_
_entity_poly.entity_id
_entity_poly.type
_entity_poly.pdbx_seq_one_letter_code
_entity_poly.pdbx_strand_id
1 'polypeptide(L)'
;MVRHGRADVPVYAINEDRRVATRRFELASSPLFVAEGIFAAEIVGECRRRGLLAGAYALRRPRSATFLRRLARDLAEQRKGPRVLLLRGLALLRAEPAVLRRQTGLGAEAARGRDVLRRVAGLLAAGHPPQIG
;
A
#
# COMPACT_ATOMS: atom_id res chain seq x y z
N MET A 1 11.20 -3.47 -14.14
CA MET A 1 11.57 -3.71 -12.74
C MET A 1 11.60 -5.19 -12.39
N VAL A 2 10.60 -5.96 -12.69
CA VAL A 2 10.46 -7.34 -12.20
C VAL A 2 11.19 -8.40 -13.02
N ARG A 3 11.50 -8.14 -14.28
CA ARG A 3 12.18 -9.14 -15.15
C ARG A 3 13.56 -9.61 -14.65
N HIS A 4 14.21 -8.84 -13.76
CA HIS A 4 15.55 -9.17 -13.26
C HIS A 4 15.58 -9.34 -11.73
N GLY A 5 14.42 -9.36 -11.04
CA GLY A 5 14.35 -9.52 -9.61
C GLY A 5 15.04 -8.41 -8.80
N ARG A 6 15.39 -7.29 -9.42
CA ARG A 6 16.08 -6.16 -8.80
C ARG A 6 15.61 -4.82 -9.33
N ALA A 7 15.65 -3.79 -8.48
CA ALA A 7 15.32 -2.41 -8.83
C ALA A 7 16.11 -1.41 -8.00
N ASP A 8 16.47 -0.31 -8.62
CA ASP A 8 17.00 0.86 -7.93
C ASP A 8 15.82 1.78 -7.58
N VAL A 9 15.62 2.01 -6.28
CA VAL A 9 14.53 2.84 -5.77
C VAL A 9 15.07 4.08 -5.07
N PRO A 10 14.43 5.25 -5.25
CA PRO A 10 14.83 6.46 -4.57
C PRO A 10 14.54 6.37 -3.08
N VAL A 11 15.45 6.86 -2.26
CA VAL A 11 15.28 7.06 -0.83
C VAL A 11 15.00 8.53 -0.59
N TYR A 12 13.91 8.84 0.11
CA TYR A 12 13.52 10.20 0.47
C TYR A 12 13.76 10.46 1.94
N ALA A 13 14.35 11.59 2.27
CA ALA A 13 14.41 12.10 3.64
C ALA A 13 13.09 12.82 3.94
N ILE A 14 12.30 12.27 4.86
CA ILE A 14 10.97 12.80 5.24
C ILE A 14 11.09 14.23 5.80
N ASN A 15 12.19 14.54 6.48
CA ASN A 15 12.40 15.85 7.09
C ASN A 15 12.83 16.93 6.08
N GLU A 16 13.34 16.54 4.92
CA GLU A 16 13.91 17.44 3.92
C GLU A 16 13.09 17.48 2.63
N ASP A 17 12.05 16.65 2.53
CA ASP A 17 11.16 16.49 1.37
C ASP A 17 11.91 16.36 0.03
N ARG A 18 13.08 15.71 0.08
CA ARG A 18 13.94 15.52 -1.09
C ARG A 18 14.50 14.10 -1.17
N ARG A 19 14.82 13.68 -2.39
CA ARG A 19 15.56 12.46 -2.65
C ARG A 19 16.99 12.60 -2.15
N VAL A 20 17.42 11.70 -1.26
CA VAL A 20 18.77 11.73 -0.66
C VAL A 20 19.68 10.62 -1.16
N ALA A 21 19.11 9.52 -1.64
CA ALA A 21 19.88 8.37 -2.10
C ALA A 21 19.11 7.52 -3.11
N THR A 22 19.79 6.52 -3.66
CA THR A 22 19.18 5.40 -4.38
C THR A 22 19.58 4.11 -3.67
N ARG A 23 18.61 3.25 -3.40
CA ARG A 23 18.86 1.93 -2.81
C ARG A 23 18.50 0.84 -3.81
N ARG A 24 19.39 -0.14 -3.96
CA ARG A 24 19.08 -1.33 -4.72
C ARG A 24 18.23 -2.28 -3.90
N PHE A 25 17.11 -2.66 -4.47
CA PHE A 25 16.24 -3.71 -3.96
C PHE A 25 16.40 -4.96 -4.81
N GLU A 26 16.55 -6.11 -4.16
CA GLU A 26 16.58 -7.42 -4.80
C GLU A 26 15.47 -8.29 -4.23
N LEU A 27 14.74 -8.96 -5.12
CA LEU A 27 13.66 -9.84 -4.72
C LEU A 27 14.20 -11.17 -4.14
N ALA A 28 15.45 -11.49 -4.48
CA ALA A 28 16.12 -12.74 -4.09
C ALA A 28 15.21 -13.97 -4.35
N SER A 29 15.00 -14.82 -3.35
CA SER A 29 14.14 -16.00 -3.43
C SER A 29 12.68 -15.72 -3.03
N SER A 30 12.31 -14.45 -2.79
CA SER A 30 10.93 -14.11 -2.40
C SER A 30 9.96 -14.32 -3.55
N PRO A 31 8.92 -15.15 -3.38
CA PRO A 31 7.96 -15.43 -4.45
C PRO A 31 7.01 -14.25 -4.73
N LEU A 32 6.87 -13.33 -3.77
CA LEU A 32 5.98 -12.19 -3.87
C LEU A 32 6.67 -10.89 -3.46
N PHE A 33 6.30 -9.81 -4.15
CA PHE A 33 6.59 -8.43 -3.75
C PHE A 33 5.27 -7.74 -3.39
N VAL A 34 5.24 -7.09 -2.24
CA VAL A 34 4.07 -6.32 -1.80
C VAL A 34 4.36 -4.83 -1.96
N ALA A 35 3.60 -4.16 -2.83
CA ALA A 35 3.57 -2.71 -2.93
C ALA A 35 2.40 -2.17 -2.12
N GLU A 36 2.66 -1.25 -1.18
CA GLU A 36 1.63 -0.61 -0.37
C GLU A 36 1.67 0.91 -0.47
N GLY A 37 0.54 1.54 -0.24
CA GLY A 37 0.38 2.98 -0.21
C GLY A 37 -0.73 3.49 -1.12
N ILE A 38 -1.01 4.80 -1.05
CA ILE A 38 -2.11 5.43 -1.81
C ILE A 38 -1.87 5.41 -3.32
N PHE A 39 -0.61 5.31 -3.75
CA PHE A 39 -0.21 5.25 -5.16
C PHE A 39 0.07 3.83 -5.65
N ALA A 40 0.00 2.81 -4.78
CA ALA A 40 0.29 1.43 -5.18
C ALA A 40 -0.63 0.93 -6.31
N ALA A 41 -1.85 1.44 -6.41
CA ALA A 41 -2.79 1.07 -7.47
C ALA A 41 -2.37 1.57 -8.87
N GLU A 42 -1.48 2.54 -8.98
CA GLU A 42 -1.02 3.10 -10.27
C GLU A 42 -0.29 2.04 -11.13
N ILE A 43 0.39 1.10 -10.48
CA ILE A 43 1.14 0.05 -11.19
C ILE A 43 0.28 -1.18 -11.55
N VAL A 44 -0.98 -1.25 -11.10
CA VAL A 44 -1.85 -2.43 -11.29
C VAL A 44 -2.03 -2.78 -12.76
N GLY A 45 -2.33 -1.77 -13.59
CA GLY A 45 -2.53 -1.97 -15.03
C GLY A 45 -1.28 -2.53 -15.71
N GLU A 46 -0.11 -2.00 -15.37
CA GLU A 46 1.16 -2.47 -15.93
C GLU A 46 1.52 -3.88 -15.47
N CYS A 47 1.37 -4.16 -14.17
CA CYS A 47 1.61 -5.50 -13.64
C CYS A 47 0.67 -6.54 -14.26
N ARG A 48 -0.60 -6.17 -14.51
CA ARG A 48 -1.58 -7.05 -15.16
C ARG A 48 -1.18 -7.36 -16.60
N ARG A 49 -0.80 -6.33 -17.40
CA ARG A 49 -0.35 -6.54 -18.79
C ARG A 49 0.86 -7.46 -18.91
N ARG A 50 1.72 -7.44 -17.90
CA ARG A 50 2.95 -8.26 -17.86
C ARG A 50 2.76 -9.63 -17.20
N GLY A 51 1.54 -10.02 -16.80
CA GLY A 51 1.31 -11.28 -16.09
C GLY A 51 1.92 -11.34 -14.68
N LEU A 52 2.27 -10.19 -14.07
CA LEU A 52 2.99 -10.12 -12.80
C LEU A 52 2.08 -9.80 -11.61
N LEU A 53 0.78 -9.66 -11.83
CA LEU A 53 -0.17 -9.26 -10.80
C LEU A 53 -0.77 -10.47 -10.11
N ALA A 54 -0.31 -10.80 -8.92
CA ALA A 54 -0.94 -11.83 -8.08
C ALA A 54 -2.26 -11.36 -7.45
N GLY A 55 -2.40 -10.05 -7.16
CA GLY A 55 -3.62 -9.44 -6.67
C GLY A 55 -3.44 -7.96 -6.37
N ALA A 56 -4.51 -7.19 -6.44
CA ALA A 56 -4.52 -5.76 -6.10
C ALA A 56 -5.76 -5.48 -5.24
N TYR A 57 -5.55 -4.95 -4.03
CA TYR A 57 -6.60 -4.78 -3.05
C TYR A 57 -6.64 -3.36 -2.48
N ALA A 58 -7.81 -2.74 -2.55
CA ALA A 58 -8.13 -1.49 -1.86
C ALA A 58 -8.78 -1.83 -0.52
N LEU A 59 -8.08 -1.59 0.59
CA LEU A 59 -8.53 -2.01 1.91
C LEU A 59 -9.71 -1.19 2.41
N ARG A 60 -10.85 -1.86 2.60
CA ARG A 60 -12.02 -1.29 3.29
C ARG A 60 -11.85 -1.45 4.80
N ARG A 61 -11.74 -0.34 5.50
CA ARG A 61 -11.71 -0.31 6.98
C ARG A 61 -12.92 0.46 7.50
N PRO A 62 -13.45 0.12 8.70
CA PRO A 62 -14.41 0.98 9.37
C PRO A 62 -13.75 2.34 9.62
N ARG A 63 -14.33 3.41 9.10
CA ARG A 63 -13.78 4.79 9.17
C ARG A 63 -13.46 5.20 10.59
N SER A 64 -14.36 4.89 11.53
CA SER A 64 -14.21 5.16 12.96
C SER A 64 -12.98 4.46 13.56
N ALA A 65 -12.75 3.19 13.27
CA ALA A 65 -11.60 2.44 13.80
C ALA A 65 -10.26 2.97 13.31
N THR A 66 -10.17 3.37 12.04
CA THR A 66 -8.95 3.97 11.46
C THR A 66 -8.69 5.34 12.08
N PHE A 67 -9.73 6.16 12.23
CA PHE A 67 -9.65 7.47 12.87
C PHE A 67 -9.17 7.37 14.32
N LEU A 68 -9.83 6.53 15.13
CA LEU A 68 -9.50 6.37 16.56
C LEU A 68 -8.06 5.84 16.75
N ARG A 69 -7.64 4.87 15.95
CA ARG A 69 -6.27 4.34 16.05
C ARG A 69 -5.21 5.37 15.70
N ARG A 70 -5.44 6.18 14.65
CA ARG A 70 -4.52 7.27 14.28
C ARG A 70 -4.49 8.34 15.34
N LEU A 71 -5.67 8.77 15.82
CA LEU A 71 -5.78 9.78 16.87
C LEU A 71 -5.06 9.32 18.15
N ALA A 72 -5.29 8.08 18.61
CA ALA A 72 -4.62 7.53 19.78
C ALA A 72 -3.10 7.49 19.63
N ARG A 73 -2.59 7.06 18.46
CA ARG A 73 -1.17 7.05 18.18
C ARG A 73 -0.57 8.45 18.18
N ASP A 74 -1.22 9.39 17.48
CA ASP A 74 -0.71 10.75 17.30
C ASP A 74 -0.76 11.53 18.62
N LEU A 75 -1.73 11.23 19.52
CA LEU A 75 -1.78 11.76 20.89
C LEU A 75 -0.66 11.15 21.76
N ALA A 76 -0.40 9.85 21.65
CA ALA A 76 0.68 9.19 22.40
C ALA A 76 2.07 9.70 21.99
N GLU A 77 2.27 10.04 20.72
CA GLU A 77 3.53 10.56 20.17
C GLU A 77 3.72 12.07 20.40
N GLN A 78 2.79 12.76 21.00
CA GLN A 78 2.79 14.22 21.34
C GLN A 78 3.29 15.15 20.22
N ARG A 79 3.15 14.75 18.97
CA ARG A 79 3.75 15.46 17.83
C ARG A 79 3.05 16.76 17.43
N LYS A 80 1.78 16.96 17.80
CA LYS A 80 0.98 18.16 17.45
C LYS A 80 -0.18 18.36 18.43
N GLY A 81 -0.69 19.60 18.52
CA GLY A 81 -1.83 19.92 19.37
C GLY A 81 -3.12 19.15 19.01
N PRO A 82 -3.95 18.75 19.98
CA PRO A 82 -5.09 17.85 19.78
C PRO A 82 -6.14 18.37 18.79
N ARG A 83 -6.33 19.68 18.68
CA ARG A 83 -7.26 20.30 17.71
C ARG A 83 -6.80 20.11 16.26
N VAL A 84 -5.50 20.24 16.00
CA VAL A 84 -4.91 20.06 14.66
C VAL A 84 -5.04 18.59 14.24
N LEU A 85 -4.79 17.65 15.16
CA LEU A 85 -4.92 16.22 14.92
C LEU A 85 -6.37 15.83 14.61
N LEU A 86 -7.34 16.40 15.33
CA LEU A 86 -8.75 16.13 15.11
C LEU A 86 -9.22 16.63 13.73
N LEU A 87 -8.89 17.88 13.37
CA LEU A 87 -9.25 18.45 12.07
C LEU A 87 -8.62 17.68 10.91
N ARG A 88 -7.34 17.31 11.03
CA ARG A 88 -6.64 16.51 10.03
C ARG A 88 -7.24 15.10 9.92
N GLY A 89 -7.58 14.49 11.04
CA GLY A 89 -8.25 13.19 11.07
C GLY A 89 -9.61 13.20 10.38
N LEU A 90 -10.44 14.25 10.60
CA LEU A 90 -11.72 14.45 9.93
C LEU A 90 -11.57 14.68 8.42
N ALA A 91 -10.55 15.45 7.99
CA ALA A 91 -10.25 15.64 6.58
C ALA A 91 -9.88 14.31 5.89
N LEU A 92 -9.05 13.49 6.54
CA LEU A 92 -8.69 12.16 6.04
C LEU A 92 -9.89 11.20 5.96
N LEU A 93 -10.80 11.25 6.96
CA LEU A 93 -12.05 10.47 6.93
C LEU A 93 -12.93 10.83 5.73
N ARG A 94 -12.99 12.12 5.38
CA ARG A 94 -13.76 12.59 4.22
C ARG A 94 -13.09 12.20 2.89
N ALA A 95 -11.77 12.15 2.84
CA ALA A 95 -11.01 11.78 1.63
C ALA A 95 -11.00 10.27 1.36
N GLU A 96 -11.20 9.42 2.37
CA GLU A 96 -11.11 7.95 2.25
C GLU A 96 -11.99 7.36 1.13
N PRO A 97 -13.27 7.78 0.94
CA PRO A 97 -14.09 7.25 -0.15
C PRO A 97 -13.57 7.60 -1.54
N ALA A 98 -12.96 8.77 -1.69
CA ALA A 98 -12.38 9.19 -2.96
C ALA A 98 -11.13 8.37 -3.30
N VAL A 99 -10.28 8.12 -2.32
CA VAL A 99 -9.11 7.25 -2.46
C VAL A 99 -9.53 5.83 -2.83
N LEU A 100 -10.53 5.27 -2.14
CA LEU A 100 -11.05 3.93 -2.44
C LEU A 100 -11.60 3.85 -3.86
N ARG A 101 -12.42 4.82 -4.29
CA ARG A 101 -12.94 4.87 -5.66
C ARG A 101 -11.83 4.97 -6.71
N ARG A 102 -10.81 5.79 -6.47
CA ARG A 102 -9.65 5.89 -7.35
C ARG A 102 -8.93 4.55 -7.48
N GLN A 103 -8.63 3.90 -6.36
CA GLN A 103 -7.92 2.62 -6.35
C GLN A 103 -8.73 1.52 -7.06
N THR A 104 -10.04 1.47 -6.84
CA THR A 104 -10.91 0.51 -7.54
C THR A 104 -11.04 0.83 -9.03
N GLY A 105 -11.08 2.10 -9.40
CA GLY A 105 -11.05 2.55 -10.80
C GLY A 105 -9.75 2.15 -11.53
N LEU A 106 -8.64 2.05 -10.81
CA LEU A 106 -7.35 1.56 -11.32
C LEU A 106 -7.24 0.02 -11.33
N GLY A 107 -8.30 -0.68 -10.94
CA GLY A 107 -8.41 -2.13 -11.02
C GLY A 107 -8.06 -2.87 -9.73
N ALA A 108 -7.98 -2.20 -8.59
CA ALA A 108 -7.89 -2.86 -7.29
C ALA A 108 -9.28 -3.32 -6.82
N GLU A 109 -9.36 -4.48 -6.17
CA GLU A 109 -10.57 -5.01 -5.56
C GLU A 109 -10.77 -4.44 -4.15
N ALA A 110 -11.96 -3.95 -3.84
CA ALA A 110 -12.29 -3.50 -2.50
C ALA A 110 -12.45 -4.69 -1.56
N ALA A 111 -11.56 -4.87 -0.59
CA ALA A 111 -11.53 -6.02 0.29
C ALA A 111 -11.27 -5.66 1.75
N ARG A 112 -11.66 -6.53 2.69
CA ARG A 112 -11.29 -6.42 4.11
C ARG A 112 -9.90 -7.03 4.33
N GLY A 113 -9.12 -6.47 5.26
CA GLY A 113 -7.75 -6.92 5.53
C GLY A 113 -7.63 -8.42 5.80
N ARG A 114 -8.58 -9.01 6.57
CA ARG A 114 -8.59 -10.46 6.83
C ARG A 114 -8.79 -11.32 5.57
N ASP A 115 -9.55 -10.81 4.61
CA ASP A 115 -9.82 -11.53 3.36
C ASP A 115 -8.58 -11.47 2.46
N VAL A 116 -7.90 -10.34 2.44
CA VAL A 116 -6.61 -10.18 1.74
C VAL A 116 -5.55 -11.10 2.33
N LEU A 117 -5.43 -11.17 3.66
CA LEU A 117 -4.47 -12.06 4.32
C LEU A 117 -4.71 -13.53 3.95
N ARG A 118 -5.97 -13.98 3.95
CA ARG A 118 -6.30 -15.37 3.53
C ARG A 118 -5.92 -15.64 2.07
N ARG A 119 -6.19 -14.69 1.16
CA ARG A 119 -5.83 -14.83 -0.26
C ARG A 119 -4.32 -14.88 -0.46
N VAL A 120 -3.57 -13.99 0.20
CA VAL A 120 -2.10 -13.99 0.12
C VAL A 120 -1.52 -15.28 0.69
N ALA A 121 -2.03 -15.75 1.84
CA ALA A 121 -1.62 -17.03 2.41
C ALA A 121 -1.87 -18.20 1.45
N GLY A 122 -3.02 -18.20 0.76
CA GLY A 122 -3.34 -19.19 -0.27
C GLY A 122 -2.38 -19.18 -1.46
N LEU A 123 -1.99 -17.99 -1.93
CA LEU A 123 -1.01 -17.83 -3.00
C LEU A 123 0.36 -18.38 -2.60
N LEU A 124 0.80 -18.11 -1.37
CA LEU A 124 2.08 -18.62 -0.86
C LEU A 124 2.06 -20.14 -0.69
N ALA A 125 0.95 -20.70 -0.18
CA ALA A 125 0.80 -22.15 0.00
C ALA A 125 0.72 -22.92 -1.33
N ALA A 126 0.15 -22.30 -2.37
CA ALA A 126 0.04 -22.91 -3.70
C ALA A 126 1.39 -22.97 -4.46
N GLY A 127 2.48 -22.41 -3.90
CA GLY A 127 3.79 -22.42 -4.50
C GLY A 127 3.84 -21.75 -5.88
N HIS A 128 2.95 -20.82 -6.15
CA HIS A 128 2.81 -20.20 -7.47
C HIS A 128 3.84 -19.08 -7.62
N PRO A 129 5.00 -19.32 -8.28
CA PRO A 129 5.78 -18.22 -8.78
C PRO A 129 4.92 -17.50 -9.84
N PRO A 130 4.98 -16.18 -9.97
CA PRO A 130 4.37 -15.48 -11.07
C PRO A 130 4.91 -16.09 -12.36
N GLN A 131 4.03 -16.57 -13.22
CA GLN A 131 4.41 -17.11 -14.53
C GLN A 131 5.07 -15.97 -15.31
N ILE A 132 6.38 -16.09 -15.47
CA ILE A 132 7.17 -15.22 -16.33
C ILE A 132 7.02 -15.81 -17.73
N GLY A 133 6.03 -15.32 -18.47
CA GLY A 133 5.92 -15.54 -19.90
C GLY A 133 6.68 -14.46 -20.66
#